data_35fdf264b5329c9a4db5da4175863242
#
_entry.id   35fdf264b5329c9a4db5da4175863242
#
_cell.length_a   1.000
_cell.length_b   1.000
_cell.length_c   1.000
_cell.angle_alpha   90.00
_cell.angle_beta   90.00
_cell.angle_gamma   90.00
#
_symmetry.space_group_name_H-M   'P 1'
#
loop_
_entity.id
_entity.type
_entity.pdbx_description
1 polymer ?
#
loop_
_entity_poly.entity_id
_entity_poly.type
_entity_poly.pdbx_seq_one_letter_code
_entity_poly.pdbx_strand_id
1 'polypeptide(L)'
;MLFNSIKSIDYRRPVNHEGIYSQALALYRQGFRFWYEGDEISSLNSRNENFRQKEPVEENLFFYFRPGKAGDIEAKWYPASHLLSTLSLNGRIQSNSQILKTLVTVLDENGFRKRTTKNRVTEYCVVEYSQEERDKNSVLPQVAEQKNLEL
;
A
#
# COMPACT_ATOMS: atom_id res chain seq x y z
N MET A 1 19.44 10.72 -7.14
CA MET A 1 20.26 10.27 -5.99
C MET A 1 20.04 8.78 -5.84
N LEU A 2 21.04 7.97 -6.21
CA LEU A 2 20.95 6.52 -6.13
C LEU A 2 21.13 6.09 -4.66
N PHE A 3 20.14 5.47 -4.09
CA PHE A 3 20.29 4.82 -2.79
C PHE A 3 21.08 3.54 -3.02
N ASN A 4 22.36 3.55 -2.67
CA ASN A 4 23.12 2.31 -2.60
C ASN A 4 22.46 1.41 -1.57
N SER A 5 22.15 0.18 -1.96
CA SER A 5 21.63 -0.82 -1.02
C SER A 5 22.65 -1.02 0.11
N ILE A 6 22.17 -0.91 1.34
CA ILE A 6 23.00 -1.16 2.53
C ILE A 6 23.34 -2.65 2.54
N LYS A 7 24.62 -2.98 2.30
CA LYS A 7 25.08 -4.37 2.29
C LYS A 7 25.26 -4.96 3.69
N SER A 8 25.61 -4.13 4.66
CA SER A 8 25.73 -4.51 6.06
C SER A 8 25.70 -3.29 6.97
N ILE A 9 25.18 -3.45 8.17
CA ILE A 9 25.21 -2.43 9.23
C ILE A 9 26.10 -2.96 10.35
N ASP A 10 27.20 -2.26 10.64
CA ASP A 10 28.06 -2.57 11.78
C ASP A 10 27.50 -1.91 13.03
N TYR A 11 26.60 -2.64 13.73
CA TYR A 11 25.97 -2.18 14.98
C TYR A 11 26.92 -2.25 16.21
N ARG A 12 28.14 -2.81 16.04
CA ARG A 12 29.14 -2.86 17.12
C ARG A 12 30.06 -1.65 17.11
N ARG A 13 30.07 -0.88 16.03
CA ARG A 13 30.89 0.32 15.94
C ARG A 13 30.38 1.39 16.91
N PRO A 14 31.25 1.93 17.78
CA PRO A 14 30.86 3.00 18.68
C PRO A 14 30.41 4.23 17.88
N VAL A 15 29.25 4.76 18.21
CA VAL A 15 28.70 5.96 17.58
C VAL A 15 29.30 7.19 18.27
N ASN A 16 29.85 8.12 17.49
CA ASN A 16 30.34 9.40 17.99
C ASN A 16 29.13 10.34 18.27
N HIS A 17 28.52 10.19 19.43
CA HIS A 17 27.38 10.99 19.83
C HIS A 17 27.71 12.48 19.93
N GLU A 18 28.87 12.86 20.45
CA GLU A 18 29.30 14.27 20.53
C GLU A 18 29.40 14.92 19.14
N GLY A 19 29.98 14.22 18.19
CA GLY A 19 30.06 14.69 16.81
C GLY A 19 28.68 14.91 16.17
N ILE A 20 27.77 13.96 16.39
CA ILE A 20 26.38 14.06 15.88
C ILE A 20 25.66 15.26 16.51
N TYR A 21 25.73 15.41 17.84
CA TYR A 21 25.05 16.53 18.50
C TYR A 21 25.67 17.90 18.15
N SER A 22 26.99 17.97 18.02
CA SER A 22 27.69 19.18 17.59
C SER A 22 27.28 19.58 16.19
N GLN A 23 27.18 18.62 15.26
CA GLN A 23 26.71 18.88 13.90
C GLN A 23 25.25 19.31 13.88
N ALA A 24 24.38 18.65 14.61
CA ALA A 24 22.96 19.01 14.70
C ALA A 24 22.79 20.44 15.25
N LEU A 25 23.54 20.81 16.29
CA LEU A 25 23.53 22.15 16.87
C LEU A 25 24.04 23.20 15.89
N ALA A 26 25.10 22.89 15.15
CA ALA A 26 25.63 23.80 14.11
C ALA A 26 24.61 24.05 13.02
N LEU A 27 23.94 23.02 12.52
CA LEU A 27 22.87 23.12 11.52
C LEU A 27 21.69 23.93 12.03
N TYR A 28 21.27 23.70 13.29
CA TYR A 28 20.19 24.47 13.92
C TYR A 28 20.54 25.96 14.00
N ARG A 29 21.77 26.30 14.44
CA ARG A 29 22.24 27.68 14.54
C ARG A 29 22.36 28.39 13.16
N GLN A 30 22.61 27.63 12.12
CA GLN A 30 22.62 28.12 10.74
C GLN A 30 21.22 28.28 10.13
N GLY A 31 20.15 27.99 10.89
CA GLY A 31 18.77 28.06 10.41
C GLY A 31 18.40 26.94 9.44
N PHE A 32 19.11 25.79 9.50
CA PHE A 32 18.77 24.65 8.68
C PHE A 32 17.35 24.20 8.98
N ARG A 33 16.52 24.11 7.92
CA ARG A 33 15.14 23.67 8.02
C ARG A 33 15.09 22.13 8.15
N PHE A 34 14.55 21.63 9.24
CA PHE A 34 14.46 20.20 9.56
C PHE A 34 13.05 19.62 9.44
N TRP A 35 12.12 20.37 8.85
CA TRP A 35 10.75 19.93 8.56
C TRP A 35 10.41 20.11 7.09
N TYR A 36 9.44 19.32 6.63
CA TYR A 36 8.88 19.42 5.30
C TYR A 36 7.55 20.17 5.34
N GLU A 37 7.21 20.89 4.29
CA GLU A 37 5.96 21.63 4.17
C GLU A 37 5.30 21.42 2.81
N GLY A 38 3.94 21.46 2.79
CA GLY A 38 3.14 21.50 1.58
C GLY A 38 3.51 20.42 0.55
N ASP A 39 3.94 20.87 -0.61
CA ASP A 39 4.24 19.99 -1.76
C ASP A 39 5.41 19.02 -1.52
N GLU A 40 6.32 19.37 -0.62
CA GLU A 40 7.44 18.51 -0.25
C GLU A 40 6.95 17.25 0.48
N ILE A 41 5.92 17.37 1.34
CA ILE A 41 5.29 16.24 2.02
C ILE A 41 4.61 15.34 0.99
N SER A 42 3.90 15.93 0.03
CA SER A 42 3.24 15.18 -1.04
C SER A 42 4.25 14.41 -1.90
N SER A 43 5.37 15.05 -2.24
CA SER A 43 6.46 14.44 -3.00
C SER A 43 7.14 13.31 -2.19
N LEU A 44 7.35 13.50 -0.88
CA LEU A 44 7.90 12.48 0.00
C LEU A 44 6.98 11.27 0.11
N ASN A 45 5.68 11.52 0.31
CA ASN A 45 4.68 10.44 0.38
C ASN A 45 4.60 9.66 -0.92
N SER A 46 4.60 10.33 -2.07
CA SER A 46 4.61 9.67 -3.37
C SER A 46 5.84 8.78 -3.59
N ARG A 47 7.00 9.22 -3.08
CA ARG A 47 8.23 8.40 -3.10
C ARG A 47 8.13 7.21 -2.16
N ASN A 48 7.58 7.40 -0.96
CA ASN A 48 7.44 6.34 0.03
C ASN A 48 6.47 5.26 -0.40
N GLU A 49 5.43 5.60 -1.18
CA GLU A 49 4.50 4.60 -1.74
C GLU A 49 5.21 3.55 -2.59
N ASN A 50 6.27 3.91 -3.30
CA ASN A 50 7.07 2.95 -4.09
C ASN A 50 7.81 1.91 -3.23
N PHE A 51 8.02 2.22 -1.93
CA PHE A 51 8.71 1.34 -0.98
C PHE A 51 7.76 0.76 0.07
N ARG A 52 6.46 1.12 0.01
CA ARG A 52 5.45 0.58 0.90
C ARG A 52 5.29 -0.91 0.66
N GLN A 53 5.53 -1.70 1.68
CA GLN A 53 5.19 -3.11 1.65
C GLN A 53 3.66 -3.22 1.72
N LYS A 54 3.05 -3.74 0.65
CA LYS A 54 1.61 -3.95 0.62
C LYS A 54 1.21 -5.02 1.63
N GLU A 55 0.10 -4.79 2.30
CA GLU A 55 -0.48 -5.77 3.20
C GLU A 55 -0.97 -6.99 2.39
N PRO A 56 -0.82 -8.22 2.89
CA PRO A 56 -1.33 -9.41 2.20
C PRO A 56 -2.82 -9.33 1.86
N VAL A 57 -3.59 -8.61 2.68
CA VAL A 57 -5.02 -8.33 2.44
C VAL A 57 -5.21 -7.46 1.21
N GLU A 58 -4.40 -6.42 1.04
CA GLU A 58 -4.43 -5.51 -0.10
C GLU A 58 -4.06 -6.25 -1.40
N GLU A 59 -2.97 -7.00 -1.39
CA GLU A 59 -2.55 -7.79 -2.56
C GLU A 59 -3.61 -8.77 -3.00
N ASN A 60 -4.19 -9.51 -2.05
CA ASN A 60 -5.26 -10.45 -2.35
C ASN A 60 -6.54 -9.75 -2.81
N LEU A 61 -6.90 -8.61 -2.23
CA LEU A 61 -8.06 -7.85 -2.68
C LEU A 61 -7.91 -7.47 -4.16
N PHE A 62 -6.79 -6.88 -4.55
CA PHE A 62 -6.54 -6.47 -5.94
C PHE A 62 -6.29 -7.63 -6.91
N PHE A 63 -5.99 -8.80 -6.41
CA PHE A 63 -5.94 -10.00 -7.24
C PHE A 63 -7.32 -10.46 -7.68
N TYR A 64 -8.33 -10.32 -6.82
CA TYR A 64 -9.71 -10.78 -7.10
C TYR A 64 -10.65 -9.66 -7.54
N PHE A 65 -10.42 -8.43 -7.10
CA PHE A 65 -11.37 -7.33 -7.24
C PHE A 65 -10.69 -6.04 -7.68
N ARG A 66 -11.42 -5.23 -8.43
CA ARG A 66 -11.07 -3.83 -8.69
C ARG A 66 -12.20 -2.89 -8.25
N PRO A 67 -11.88 -1.61 -7.98
CA PRO A 67 -12.92 -0.62 -7.71
C PRO A 67 -13.91 -0.51 -8.87
N GLY A 68 -15.21 -0.62 -8.55
CA GLY A 68 -16.27 -0.40 -9.53
C GLY A 68 -16.44 1.08 -9.85
N LYS A 69 -16.46 1.42 -11.14
CA LYS A 69 -16.72 2.79 -11.62
C LYS A 69 -18.21 2.99 -11.89
N ALA A 70 -18.60 4.27 -12.01
CA ALA A 70 -19.97 4.59 -12.44
C ALA A 70 -20.15 4.14 -13.89
N GLY A 71 -21.17 3.29 -14.14
CA GLY A 71 -21.44 2.75 -15.47
C GLY A 71 -20.84 1.37 -15.76
N ASP A 72 -20.02 0.80 -14.87
CA ASP A 72 -19.56 -0.58 -15.00
C ASP A 72 -20.77 -1.53 -14.87
N ILE A 73 -21.08 -2.27 -15.93
CA ILE A 73 -22.20 -3.23 -15.96
C ILE A 73 -21.97 -4.40 -15.00
N GLU A 74 -20.72 -4.78 -14.80
CA GLU A 74 -20.31 -5.89 -13.95
C GLU A 74 -20.11 -5.51 -12.47
N ALA A 75 -20.25 -4.22 -12.15
CA ALA A 75 -20.05 -3.74 -10.79
C ALA A 75 -21.17 -4.24 -9.86
N LYS A 76 -20.77 -4.84 -8.76
CA LYS A 76 -21.65 -5.36 -7.72
C LYS A 76 -21.36 -4.69 -6.40
N TRP A 77 -22.36 -4.71 -5.52
CA TRP A 77 -22.26 -4.14 -4.19
C TRP A 77 -22.20 -5.25 -3.15
N TYR A 78 -21.11 -5.33 -2.41
CA TYR A 78 -20.90 -6.33 -1.38
C TYR A 78 -20.45 -5.72 -0.05
N PRO A 79 -20.94 -6.24 1.09
CA PRO A 79 -20.37 -5.89 2.39
C PRO A 79 -18.93 -6.42 2.52
N ALA A 80 -18.11 -5.74 3.31
CA ALA A 80 -16.71 -6.13 3.54
C ALA A 80 -16.59 -7.58 4.06
N SER A 81 -17.56 -8.06 4.86
CA SER A 81 -17.61 -9.45 5.33
C SER A 81 -17.75 -10.45 4.20
N HIS A 82 -18.52 -10.15 3.16
CA HIS A 82 -18.67 -11.01 1.98
C HIS A 82 -17.35 -11.04 1.19
N LEU A 83 -16.73 -9.89 0.97
CA LEU A 83 -15.43 -9.81 0.31
C LEU A 83 -14.38 -10.62 1.08
N LEU A 84 -14.32 -10.48 2.41
CA LEU A 84 -13.41 -11.26 3.24
C LEU A 84 -13.69 -12.77 3.13
N SER A 85 -14.95 -13.19 3.11
CA SER A 85 -15.29 -14.60 2.91
C SER A 85 -14.78 -15.14 1.58
N THR A 86 -14.93 -14.36 0.51
CA THR A 86 -14.41 -14.74 -0.83
C THR A 86 -12.88 -14.88 -0.82
N LEU A 87 -12.18 -13.95 -0.17
CA LEU A 87 -10.71 -14.02 -0.03
C LEU A 87 -10.27 -15.21 0.83
N SER A 88 -11.04 -15.56 1.86
CA SER A 88 -10.76 -16.71 2.75
C SER A 88 -11.01 -18.05 2.08
N LEU A 89 -12.07 -18.18 1.30
CA LEU A 89 -12.41 -19.42 0.59
C LEU A 89 -11.30 -19.84 -0.39
N ASN A 90 -10.55 -18.90 -0.89
CA ASN A 90 -9.40 -19.17 -1.75
C ASN A 90 -8.12 -19.54 -0.96
N GLY A 91 -8.23 -19.73 0.37
CA GLY A 91 -7.19 -20.27 1.24
C GLY A 91 -6.00 -19.34 1.52
N ARG A 92 -6.09 -18.05 1.13
CA ARG A 92 -4.96 -17.13 1.25
C ARG A 92 -5.00 -16.27 2.51
N ILE A 93 -6.18 -16.03 3.10
CA ILE A 93 -6.36 -15.14 4.24
C ILE A 93 -7.30 -15.77 5.25
N GLN A 94 -6.92 -15.72 6.54
CA GLN A 94 -7.82 -16.16 7.62
C GLN A 94 -8.93 -15.14 7.84
N SER A 95 -10.17 -15.61 7.99
CA SER A 95 -11.30 -14.75 8.31
C SER A 95 -11.35 -14.50 9.82
N ASN A 96 -11.00 -13.29 10.24
CA ASN A 96 -11.13 -12.83 11.61
C ASN A 96 -11.47 -11.33 11.67
N SER A 97 -11.84 -10.83 12.85
CA SER A 97 -12.26 -9.46 13.04
C SER A 97 -11.15 -8.43 12.78
N GLN A 98 -9.90 -8.78 13.03
CA GLN A 98 -8.75 -7.91 12.76
C GLN A 98 -8.54 -7.76 11.26
N ILE A 99 -8.53 -8.85 10.53
CA ILE A 99 -8.40 -8.84 9.06
C ILE A 99 -9.59 -8.10 8.41
N LEU A 100 -10.80 -8.23 8.95
CA LEU A 100 -11.95 -7.46 8.47
C LEU A 100 -11.73 -5.94 8.64
N LYS A 101 -11.18 -5.49 9.75
CA LYS A 101 -10.85 -4.07 9.96
C LYS A 101 -9.79 -3.59 8.97
N THR A 102 -8.72 -4.35 8.80
CA THR A 102 -7.68 -4.05 7.80
C THR A 102 -8.28 -3.97 6.40
N LEU A 103 -9.15 -4.92 6.01
CA LEU A 103 -9.81 -4.91 4.70
C LEU A 103 -10.66 -3.64 4.51
N VAL A 104 -11.42 -3.22 5.52
CA VAL A 104 -12.20 -1.97 5.47
C VAL A 104 -11.30 -0.76 5.27
N THR A 105 -10.19 -0.68 5.98
CA THR A 105 -9.20 0.40 5.82
C THR A 105 -8.63 0.41 4.40
N VAL A 106 -8.22 -0.75 3.88
CA VAL A 106 -7.71 -0.89 2.51
C VAL A 106 -8.74 -0.46 1.47
N LEU A 107 -10.01 -0.85 1.62
CA LEU A 107 -11.10 -0.46 0.72
C LEU A 107 -11.31 1.06 0.71
N ASP A 108 -11.27 1.69 1.88
CA ASP A 108 -11.46 3.14 2.01
C ASP A 108 -10.26 3.92 1.45
N GLU A 109 -9.03 3.51 1.73
CA GLU A 109 -7.79 4.14 1.24
C GLU A 109 -7.63 4.03 -0.29
N ASN A 110 -8.07 2.93 -0.87
CA ASN A 110 -7.95 2.69 -2.32
C ASN A 110 -9.17 3.15 -3.12
N GLY A 111 -10.04 3.96 -2.53
CA GLY A 111 -11.11 4.68 -3.22
C GLY A 111 -12.25 3.78 -3.72
N PHE A 112 -12.50 2.63 -3.09
CA PHE A 112 -13.68 1.85 -3.37
C PHE A 112 -14.93 2.64 -2.98
N ARG A 113 -15.85 2.82 -3.92
CA ARG A 113 -17.10 3.54 -3.64
C ARG A 113 -17.92 2.75 -2.63
N LYS A 114 -18.47 3.44 -1.64
CA LYS A 114 -19.30 2.83 -0.60
C LYS A 114 -20.70 3.42 -0.56
N ARG A 115 -21.67 2.62 -0.14
CA ARG A 115 -23.02 3.03 0.17
C ARG A 115 -23.49 2.36 1.48
N THR A 116 -24.40 2.99 2.17
CA THR A 116 -25.04 2.39 3.34
C THR A 116 -26.46 1.98 2.95
N THR A 117 -26.80 0.73 3.21
CA THR A 117 -28.14 0.18 2.96
C THR A 117 -29.12 0.63 4.03
N LYS A 118 -30.43 0.43 3.79
CA LYS A 118 -31.50 0.69 4.78
C LYS A 118 -31.27 -0.05 6.11
N ASN A 119 -30.59 -1.20 6.07
CA ASN A 119 -30.26 -2.01 7.26
C ASN A 119 -28.95 -1.58 7.93
N ARG A 120 -28.43 -0.39 7.65
CA ARG A 120 -27.19 0.16 8.18
C ARG A 120 -25.93 -0.68 7.86
N VAL A 121 -25.98 -1.50 6.82
CA VAL A 121 -24.82 -2.26 6.34
C VAL A 121 -24.08 -1.41 5.30
N THR A 122 -22.77 -1.25 5.47
CA THR A 122 -21.91 -0.60 4.48
C THR A 122 -21.51 -1.63 3.42
N GLU A 123 -21.78 -1.30 2.17
CA GLU A 123 -21.41 -2.08 0.99
C GLU A 123 -20.43 -1.32 0.12
N TYR A 124 -19.51 -2.04 -0.51
CA TYR A 124 -18.49 -1.52 -1.42
C TYR A 124 -18.79 -1.96 -2.86
N CYS A 125 -18.58 -1.03 -3.79
CA CYS A 125 -18.75 -1.26 -5.21
C CYS A 125 -17.48 -1.87 -5.79
N VAL A 126 -17.57 -3.12 -6.22
CA VAL A 126 -16.45 -3.89 -6.74
C VAL A 126 -16.80 -4.55 -8.07
N VAL A 127 -15.80 -4.80 -8.89
CA VAL A 127 -15.87 -5.70 -10.04
C VAL A 127 -14.95 -6.87 -9.77
N GLU A 128 -15.47 -8.07 -9.92
CA GLU A 128 -14.70 -9.29 -9.76
C GLU A 128 -13.97 -9.61 -11.06
N TYR A 129 -12.66 -9.89 -10.98
CA TYR A 129 -11.89 -10.33 -12.13
C TYR A 129 -12.25 -11.76 -12.53
N SER A 130 -12.38 -11.99 -13.83
CA SER A 130 -12.49 -13.32 -14.40
C SER A 130 -11.22 -14.13 -14.16
N GLN A 131 -11.28 -15.47 -14.30
CA GLN A 131 -10.10 -16.31 -14.15
C GLN A 131 -8.98 -15.91 -15.13
N GLU A 132 -9.33 -15.60 -16.39
CA GLU A 132 -8.37 -15.18 -17.40
C GLU A 132 -7.66 -13.86 -17.06
N GLU A 133 -8.37 -12.90 -16.48
CA GLU A 133 -7.78 -11.64 -16.01
C GLU A 133 -6.87 -11.85 -14.81
N ARG A 134 -7.25 -12.73 -13.88
CA ARG A 134 -6.42 -13.10 -12.72
C ARG A 134 -5.11 -13.77 -13.16
N ASP A 135 -5.18 -14.65 -14.13
CA ASP A 135 -3.99 -15.34 -14.66
C ASP A 135 -3.04 -14.35 -15.36
N LYS A 136 -3.56 -13.38 -16.10
CA LYS A 136 -2.76 -12.28 -16.67
C LYS A 136 -2.11 -11.41 -15.60
N ASN A 137 -2.85 -11.05 -14.56
CA ASN A 137 -2.35 -10.23 -13.46
C ASN A 137 -1.28 -10.96 -12.61
N SER A 138 -1.30 -12.29 -12.55
CA SER A 138 -0.31 -13.08 -11.82
C SER A 138 1.05 -13.15 -12.53
N VAL A 139 1.10 -12.88 -13.82
CA VAL A 139 2.32 -13.00 -14.65
C VAL A 139 3.12 -11.69 -14.76
N LEU A 140 2.53 -10.54 -14.40
CA LEU A 140 3.08 -9.21 -14.72
C LEU A 140 4.08 -8.55 -13.74
N PRO A 141 4.32 -8.97 -12.48
CA PRO A 141 5.25 -8.21 -11.62
C PRO A 141 6.73 -8.52 -11.76
N GLN A 142 7.16 -9.53 -12.54
CA GLN A 142 8.58 -9.95 -12.52
C GLN A 142 9.42 -9.51 -13.72
N VAL A 143 8.86 -8.95 -14.78
CA VAL A 143 9.61 -8.68 -16.03
C VAL A 143 9.89 -7.19 -16.27
N ALA A 144 9.23 -6.28 -15.58
CA ALA A 144 9.39 -4.85 -15.82
C ALA A 144 10.61 -4.20 -15.12
N GLU A 145 11.16 -4.82 -14.07
CA GLU A 145 12.25 -4.21 -13.30
C GLU A 145 13.66 -4.57 -13.78
N GLN A 146 13.83 -5.56 -14.67
CA GLN A 146 15.18 -5.97 -15.10
C GLN A 146 15.69 -5.31 -16.40
N LYS A 147 14.89 -4.50 -17.09
CA LYS A 147 15.30 -3.89 -18.38
C LYS A 147 15.89 -2.49 -18.31
N ASN A 148 15.95 -1.85 -17.15
CA ASN A 148 16.48 -0.49 -16.99
C ASN A 148 17.81 -0.41 -16.21
N LEU A 149 18.58 -1.49 -16.13
CA LEU A 149 19.87 -1.52 -15.42
C LEU A 149 21.08 -1.76 -16.34
N GLU A 150 20.90 -1.70 -17.66
CA GLU A 150 22.01 -1.70 -18.61
C GLU A 150 21.93 -0.42 -19.46
N LEU A 151 22.51 0.66 -18.93
CA LEU A 151 23.16 1.77 -19.68
C LEU A 151 24.00 2.59 -18.71
#